data_14d3cb02ec135234b2a5bea73c8b409c
#
_entry.id   14d3cb02ec135234b2a5bea73c8b409c
#
_cell.length_a   1.000
_cell.length_b   1.000
_cell.length_c   1.000
_cell.angle_alpha   90.00
_cell.angle_beta   90.00
_cell.angle_gamma   90.00
#
_symmetry.space_group_name_H-M   'P 1'
#
loop_
_entity.id
_entity.type
_entity.pdbx_description
1 polymer ?
#
loop_
_entity_poly.entity_id
_entity_poly.type
_entity_poly.pdbx_seq_one_letter_code
_entity_poly.pdbx_strand_id
1 'polypeptide(L)'
;EKNFFLREALRLELEGPDGPLSMQGTVLSEDWGHLTDIQENADSFTAKALYPGLPSSNLLGRLHLHYRELTFELVKEAFNRCYDYSNCLMVLYGDMDYRAVLEFLDREHLSHYTGAHRSLLSAMDQTPVPGKRSLTAESPAYSDSPREQASIIDYAIDLTGSSQEELIYWDLFTDILDSDTSPWHRCAREAGINNVMEVYLDLLLPAPSLRFRLRNGDEEQKETFCRTIQSALQEISANGVTPELYQAAMKENRLSDALTREGSHLGFNISEEIGRYWSQTGKTDYFQLYETASRRFAHDNSQSILKMLASRALAPVTSAVVVTSPCPGMAEELEEEKEQYLKETLASMSMDGRQRLCKDTAAFRQWNSMDWGNMDFLIHPKDLPSPAPGASFRKKEFGTMTSYTAPAGVDAVGSYQIYFDLSLIPREELKFLSLYQMLLTELDTGRYTVEQQKTLEQEYLHDCTFDELYLDSAAGADSRPMMTVFWYGLTADFGESLDFLLDIMGGGEYDDIPTILRILEKYLPDYDLSRADMASSLSFSLAEGYIRQECRFRNLLNSQDVYYFLKDVAKKLREEPESAKEI
;
A
#
# COMPACT_ATOMS: atom_id res chain seq x y z
N GLU A 1 10.54 28.56 -3.85
CA GLU A 1 9.74 29.08 -4.97
C GLU A 1 10.38 28.72 -6.32
N LYS A 2 11.65 29.06 -6.57
CA LYS A 2 12.31 28.76 -7.86
C LYS A 2 12.35 27.27 -8.18
N ASN A 3 12.64 26.40 -7.21
CA ASN A 3 12.66 24.95 -7.45
C ASN A 3 11.29 24.45 -7.86
N PHE A 4 10.24 24.84 -7.13
CA PHE A 4 8.87 24.45 -7.44
C PHE A 4 8.47 24.83 -8.88
N PHE A 5 8.66 26.10 -9.26
CA PHE A 5 8.24 26.56 -10.60
C PHE A 5 9.18 26.13 -11.73
N LEU A 6 10.45 25.92 -11.47
CA LEU A 6 11.42 25.63 -12.53
C LEU A 6 11.71 24.15 -12.71
N ARG A 7 11.63 23.34 -11.66
CA ARG A 7 11.93 21.91 -11.74
C ARG A 7 10.67 21.04 -11.71
N GLU A 8 9.78 21.31 -10.75
CA GLU A 8 8.65 20.44 -10.48
C GLU A 8 7.47 20.71 -11.41
N ALA A 9 7.18 22.00 -11.69
CA ALA A 9 6.05 22.36 -12.51
C ALA A 9 6.24 22.00 -13.98
N LEU A 10 5.10 21.75 -14.62
CA LEU A 10 5.02 21.51 -16.06
C LEU A 10 5.62 22.66 -16.87
N ARG A 11 6.49 22.34 -17.82
CA ARG A 11 7.09 23.31 -18.75
C ARG A 11 7.34 22.71 -20.13
N LEU A 12 7.35 23.57 -21.14
CA LEU A 12 7.79 23.20 -22.48
C LEU A 12 9.28 23.52 -22.64
N GLU A 13 10.03 22.64 -23.30
CA GLU A 13 11.43 22.84 -23.63
C GLU A 13 11.68 22.66 -25.14
N LEU A 14 12.54 23.52 -25.70
CA LEU A 14 12.95 23.48 -27.09
C LEU A 14 14.45 23.76 -27.20
N GLU A 15 15.22 22.80 -27.70
CA GLU A 15 16.68 22.94 -27.80
C GLU A 15 17.12 23.79 -29.00
N GLY A 16 16.39 23.71 -30.10
CA GLY A 16 16.63 24.47 -31.31
C GLY A 16 15.33 24.79 -32.03
N PRO A 17 15.26 25.89 -32.83
CA PRO A 17 14.00 26.35 -33.42
C PRO A 17 13.28 25.33 -34.30
N ASP A 18 14.04 24.38 -34.85
CA ASP A 18 13.54 23.31 -35.72
C ASP A 18 13.61 21.93 -35.02
N GLY A 19 14.00 21.89 -33.75
CA GLY A 19 14.05 20.67 -32.93
C GLY A 19 12.65 20.24 -32.44
N PRO A 20 12.56 19.04 -31.85
CA PRO A 20 11.31 18.60 -31.26
C PRO A 20 11.00 19.41 -29.99
N LEU A 21 9.72 19.77 -29.84
CA LEU A 21 9.20 20.31 -28.59
C LEU A 21 9.04 19.17 -27.59
N SER A 22 9.48 19.37 -26.38
CA SER A 22 9.28 18.43 -25.28
C SER A 22 8.53 19.07 -24.11
N MET A 23 7.84 18.25 -23.36
CA MET A 23 7.16 18.61 -22.13
C MET A 23 7.90 17.98 -20.96
N GLN A 24 8.24 18.77 -19.95
CA GLN A 24 9.09 18.40 -18.83
C GLN A 24 8.49 18.88 -17.53
N GLY A 25 8.92 18.27 -16.42
CA GLY A 25 8.52 18.57 -15.06
C GLY A 25 8.49 17.30 -14.25
N THR A 26 9.02 17.31 -13.01
CA THR A 26 9.09 16.13 -12.14
C THR A 26 7.70 15.55 -11.90
N VAL A 27 6.74 16.39 -11.50
CA VAL A 27 5.36 15.96 -11.24
C VAL A 27 4.70 15.31 -12.46
N LEU A 28 4.93 15.87 -13.67
CA LEU A 28 4.40 15.25 -14.89
C LEU A 28 5.03 13.87 -15.15
N SER A 29 6.34 13.75 -14.95
CA SER A 29 7.05 12.48 -15.21
C SER A 29 6.61 11.39 -14.24
N GLU A 30 6.39 11.74 -12.98
CA GLU A 30 5.86 10.84 -11.97
C GLU A 30 4.44 10.39 -12.32
N ASP A 31 3.53 11.33 -12.56
CA ASP A 31 2.14 11.00 -12.91
C ASP A 31 2.02 10.19 -14.21
N TRP A 32 2.88 10.48 -15.20
CA TRP A 32 2.92 9.71 -16.45
C TRP A 32 3.49 8.30 -16.24
N GLY A 33 4.38 8.12 -15.27
CA GLY A 33 4.89 6.82 -14.84
C GLY A 33 3.78 5.93 -14.24
N HIS A 34 2.75 6.51 -13.65
CA HIS A 34 1.59 5.82 -13.08
C HIS A 34 0.39 5.70 -14.04
N LEU A 35 0.59 6.01 -15.34
CA LEU A 35 -0.48 6.01 -16.34
C LEU A 35 -1.26 4.69 -16.37
N THR A 36 -0.56 3.57 -16.28
CA THR A 36 -1.12 2.20 -16.34
C THR A 36 -1.41 1.59 -14.98
N ASP A 37 -1.25 2.35 -13.89
CA ASP A 37 -1.61 1.87 -12.55
C ASP A 37 -3.13 1.80 -12.41
N ILE A 38 -3.68 0.59 -12.52
CA ILE A 38 -5.11 0.35 -12.47
C ILE A 38 -5.70 0.65 -11.09
N GLN A 39 -4.94 0.49 -10.00
CA GLN A 39 -5.43 0.76 -8.64
C GLN A 39 -5.65 2.26 -8.45
N GLU A 40 -4.66 3.07 -8.81
CA GLU A 40 -4.80 4.53 -8.75
C GLU A 40 -5.89 5.06 -9.70
N ASN A 41 -6.03 4.46 -10.88
CA ASN A 41 -7.11 4.81 -11.80
C ASN A 41 -8.49 4.44 -11.20
N ALA A 42 -8.62 3.28 -10.54
CA ALA A 42 -9.83 2.89 -9.84
C ALA A 42 -10.18 3.85 -8.71
N ASP A 43 -9.19 4.30 -7.92
CA ASP A 43 -9.38 5.32 -6.89
C ASP A 43 -9.93 6.62 -7.45
N SER A 44 -9.37 7.07 -8.57
CA SER A 44 -9.84 8.27 -9.27
C SER A 44 -11.28 8.13 -9.76
N PHE A 45 -11.61 7.02 -10.41
CA PHE A 45 -12.97 6.79 -10.92
C PHE A 45 -13.98 6.62 -9.78
N THR A 46 -13.59 5.98 -8.70
CA THR A 46 -14.45 5.81 -7.52
C THR A 46 -14.72 7.15 -6.83
N ALA A 47 -13.71 8.00 -6.67
CA ALA A 47 -13.89 9.36 -6.14
C ALA A 47 -14.80 10.21 -7.06
N LYS A 48 -14.62 10.14 -8.38
CA LYS A 48 -15.48 10.84 -9.35
C LYS A 48 -16.92 10.37 -9.32
N ALA A 49 -17.14 9.06 -9.16
CA ALA A 49 -18.48 8.49 -9.04
C ALA A 49 -19.15 8.87 -7.71
N LEU A 50 -18.40 8.85 -6.61
CA LEU A 50 -18.92 9.11 -5.27
C LEU A 50 -19.18 10.61 -5.05
N TYR A 51 -18.29 11.49 -5.53
CA TYR A 51 -18.27 12.93 -5.27
C TYR A 51 -18.30 13.81 -6.54
N PRO A 52 -19.23 13.61 -7.47
CA PRO A 52 -19.22 14.33 -8.73
C PRO A 52 -19.30 15.84 -8.53
N GLY A 53 -18.34 16.56 -9.11
CA GLY A 53 -18.26 18.02 -9.05
C GLY A 53 -17.73 18.61 -7.73
N LEU A 54 -17.35 17.78 -6.78
CA LEU A 54 -16.72 18.22 -5.53
C LEU A 54 -15.18 18.15 -5.63
N PRO A 55 -14.44 18.89 -4.79
CA PRO A 55 -12.98 18.78 -4.73
C PRO A 55 -12.48 17.35 -4.56
N SER A 56 -13.14 16.53 -3.75
CA SER A 56 -12.80 15.11 -3.54
C SER A 56 -12.93 14.24 -4.80
N SER A 57 -13.55 14.71 -5.87
CA SER A 57 -13.58 14.01 -7.16
C SER A 57 -12.29 14.17 -7.97
N ASN A 58 -11.42 15.09 -7.57
CA ASN A 58 -10.16 15.38 -8.24
C ASN A 58 -9.01 14.91 -7.34
N LEU A 59 -8.62 13.67 -7.52
CA LEU A 59 -7.51 13.10 -6.80
C LEU A 59 -6.18 13.77 -7.16
N LEU A 60 -5.24 13.66 -6.25
CA LEU A 60 -3.86 14.06 -6.44
C LEU A 60 -3.25 13.30 -7.63
N GLY A 61 -2.43 13.99 -8.42
CA GLY A 61 -1.88 13.47 -9.65
C GLY A 61 -2.90 13.51 -10.79
N ARG A 62 -2.76 12.64 -11.77
CA ARG A 62 -3.60 12.57 -12.98
C ARG A 62 -3.40 13.74 -13.94
N LEU A 63 -2.20 14.30 -13.99
CA LEU A 63 -1.81 15.31 -14.96
C LEU A 63 -1.95 14.81 -16.40
N HIS A 64 -1.77 13.52 -16.64
CA HIS A 64 -1.97 12.89 -17.95
C HIS A 64 -3.39 13.09 -18.50
N LEU A 65 -4.39 13.30 -17.64
CA LEU A 65 -5.76 13.63 -18.07
C LEU A 65 -5.97 15.13 -18.38
N HIS A 66 -5.15 16.00 -17.78
CA HIS A 66 -5.39 17.44 -17.75
C HIS A 66 -4.18 18.30 -18.18
N TYR A 67 -3.08 17.71 -18.61
CA TYR A 67 -1.84 18.44 -18.92
C TYR A 67 -2.02 19.56 -19.96
N ARG A 68 -3.01 19.42 -20.86
CA ARG A 68 -3.33 20.46 -21.88
C ARG A 68 -3.99 21.70 -21.29
N GLU A 69 -4.62 21.57 -20.12
CA GLU A 69 -5.37 22.63 -19.44
C GLU A 69 -4.48 23.41 -18.46
N LEU A 70 -3.36 22.82 -18.03
CA LEU A 70 -2.46 23.42 -17.05
C LEU A 70 -1.61 24.51 -17.71
N THR A 71 -1.78 25.74 -17.21
CA THR A 71 -0.95 26.88 -17.58
C THR A 71 -0.08 27.30 -16.41
N PHE A 72 1.04 27.96 -16.70
CA PHE A 72 1.91 28.52 -15.66
C PHE A 72 1.15 29.50 -14.75
N GLU A 73 0.26 30.30 -15.31
CA GLU A 73 -0.56 31.27 -14.58
C GLU A 73 -1.50 30.57 -13.61
N LEU A 74 -2.15 29.48 -14.03
CA LEU A 74 -3.04 28.68 -13.17
C LEU A 74 -2.27 28.07 -11.99
N VAL A 75 -1.11 27.47 -12.24
CA VAL A 75 -0.23 26.89 -11.20
C VAL A 75 0.21 27.99 -10.23
N LYS A 76 0.62 29.15 -10.74
CA LYS A 76 1.06 30.29 -9.93
C LYS A 76 -0.08 30.86 -9.07
N GLU A 77 -1.29 30.94 -9.61
CA GLU A 77 -2.47 31.39 -8.88
C GLU A 77 -2.80 30.42 -7.73
N ALA A 78 -2.80 29.11 -8.00
CA ALA A 78 -3.01 28.09 -6.98
C ALA A 78 -1.93 28.16 -5.88
N PHE A 79 -0.66 28.30 -6.26
CA PHE A 79 0.43 28.49 -5.30
C PHE A 79 0.21 29.72 -4.41
N ASN A 80 -0.05 30.88 -4.99
CA ASN A 80 -0.25 32.12 -4.24
C ASN A 80 -1.49 32.07 -3.34
N ARG A 81 -2.47 31.25 -3.67
CA ARG A 81 -3.67 31.06 -2.85
C ARG A 81 -3.42 30.11 -1.67
N CYS A 82 -2.70 29.03 -1.89
CA CYS A 82 -2.57 27.93 -0.92
C CYS A 82 -1.33 28.05 -0.02
N TYR A 83 -0.20 28.53 -0.56
CA TYR A 83 1.07 28.60 0.14
C TYR A 83 1.21 29.94 0.86
N ASP A 84 0.63 30.01 2.05
CA ASP A 84 0.64 31.18 2.92
C ASP A 84 0.87 30.73 4.37
N TYR A 85 1.66 31.46 5.15
CA TYR A 85 1.95 31.08 6.55
C TYR A 85 0.70 30.99 7.43
N SER A 86 -0.36 31.73 7.10
CA SER A 86 -1.64 31.61 7.82
C SER A 86 -2.43 30.34 7.49
N ASN A 87 -2.02 29.60 6.46
CA ASN A 87 -2.60 28.32 6.03
C ASN A 87 -1.55 27.20 6.13
N CYS A 88 -0.71 27.24 7.15
CA CYS A 88 0.39 26.30 7.33
C CYS A 88 0.35 25.72 8.75
N LEU A 89 0.48 24.41 8.85
CA LEU A 89 0.80 23.71 10.09
C LEU A 89 2.24 23.21 9.99
N MET A 90 3.04 23.52 11.01
CA MET A 90 4.37 22.97 11.16
C MET A 90 4.39 22.01 12.34
N VAL A 91 4.80 20.78 12.10
CA VAL A 91 5.03 19.78 13.14
C VAL A 91 6.52 19.55 13.26
N LEU A 92 7.05 19.68 14.48
CA LEU A 92 8.45 19.44 14.79
C LEU A 92 8.55 18.19 15.67
N TYR A 93 9.31 17.20 15.20
CA TYR A 93 9.54 15.95 15.91
C TYR A 93 11.03 15.60 15.89
N GLY A 94 11.57 15.18 17.01
CA GLY A 94 12.96 14.74 17.17
C GLY A 94 13.68 15.39 18.32
N ASP A 95 14.93 14.98 18.55
CA ASP A 95 15.83 15.55 19.56
C ASP A 95 16.50 16.81 19.00
N MET A 96 15.83 17.95 19.19
CA MET A 96 16.30 19.25 18.70
C MET A 96 16.06 20.35 19.72
N ASP A 97 16.83 21.44 19.63
CA ASP A 97 16.56 22.66 20.37
C ASP A 97 15.37 23.41 19.73
N TYR A 98 14.16 23.09 20.17
CA TYR A 98 12.92 23.71 19.67
C TYR A 98 12.93 25.22 19.82
N ARG A 99 13.59 25.75 20.87
CA ARG A 99 13.67 27.21 21.10
C ARG A 99 14.47 27.87 20.00
N ALA A 100 15.63 27.33 19.67
CA ALA A 100 16.47 27.86 18.60
C ALA A 100 15.74 27.79 17.23
N VAL A 101 14.99 26.72 16.96
CA VAL A 101 14.18 26.59 15.74
C VAL A 101 13.07 27.65 15.71
N LEU A 102 12.33 27.83 16.80
CA LEU A 102 11.24 28.82 16.87
C LEU A 102 11.76 30.24 16.78
N GLU A 103 12.89 30.56 17.41
CA GLU A 103 13.55 31.88 17.31
C GLU A 103 14.03 32.16 15.88
N PHE A 104 14.54 31.13 15.19
CA PHE A 104 14.91 31.25 13.78
C PHE A 104 13.69 31.54 12.90
N LEU A 105 12.61 30.74 13.06
CA LEU A 105 11.38 30.91 12.30
C LEU A 105 10.75 32.28 12.48
N ASP A 106 10.72 32.77 13.73
CA ASP A 106 10.19 34.10 14.02
C ASP A 106 11.05 35.18 13.36
N ARG A 107 12.37 35.15 13.57
CA ARG A 107 13.29 36.16 13.06
C ARG A 107 13.32 36.21 11.52
N GLU A 108 13.40 35.08 10.86
CA GLU A 108 13.62 35.02 9.42
C GLU A 108 12.32 35.04 8.60
N HIS A 109 11.19 34.67 9.21
CA HIS A 109 9.95 34.44 8.48
C HIS A 109 8.73 35.15 9.10
N LEU A 110 8.36 34.81 10.34
CA LEU A 110 7.05 35.17 10.89
C LEU A 110 6.97 36.64 11.28
N SER A 111 8.01 37.23 11.87
CA SER A 111 8.02 38.68 12.23
C SER A 111 7.98 39.62 11.02
N HIS A 112 8.28 39.13 9.83
CA HIS A 112 8.17 39.85 8.57
C HIS A 112 6.88 39.62 7.83
N TYR A 113 6.04 38.68 8.32
CA TYR A 113 4.79 38.35 7.67
C TYR A 113 3.73 39.43 7.93
N THR A 114 3.22 40.01 6.85
CA THR A 114 2.20 41.07 6.88
C THR A 114 0.87 40.65 6.25
N GLY A 115 0.74 39.37 5.89
CA GLY A 115 -0.46 38.83 5.29
C GLY A 115 -1.66 38.79 6.24
N ALA A 116 -2.86 38.81 5.69
CA ALA A 116 -4.06 38.60 6.47
C ALA A 116 -4.25 37.11 6.77
N HIS A 117 -4.73 36.81 7.97
CA HIS A 117 -5.09 35.41 8.30
C HIS A 117 -6.13 34.89 7.32
N ARG A 118 -5.82 33.76 6.69
CA ARG A 118 -6.71 33.04 5.76
C ARG A 118 -6.90 31.64 6.29
N SER A 119 -8.14 31.19 6.37
CA SER A 119 -8.45 29.80 6.58
C SER A 119 -9.10 29.26 5.30
N LEU A 120 -8.54 28.20 4.75
CA LEU A 120 -9.11 27.49 3.59
C LEU A 120 -10.05 26.34 4.01
N LEU A 121 -10.10 26.01 5.29
CA LEU A 121 -10.94 24.91 5.81
C LEU A 121 -12.42 25.08 5.49
N SER A 122 -12.92 26.33 5.52
CA SER A 122 -14.31 26.64 5.19
C SER A 122 -14.61 26.76 3.68
N ALA A 123 -13.56 26.80 2.84
CA ALA A 123 -13.72 26.94 1.39
C ALA A 123 -14.03 25.62 0.66
N MET A 124 -14.01 24.51 1.38
CA MET A 124 -14.19 23.18 0.81
C MET A 124 -15.52 22.58 1.26
N ASP A 125 -16.63 23.03 0.65
CA ASP A 125 -17.91 22.32 0.82
C ASP A 125 -17.80 20.95 0.15
N GLN A 126 -17.89 19.90 0.95
CA GLN A 126 -17.77 18.50 0.56
C GLN A 126 -19.11 17.77 0.68
N THR A 127 -20.23 18.47 0.83
CA THR A 127 -21.53 17.81 0.95
C THR A 127 -21.89 17.11 -0.38
N PRO A 128 -21.86 15.78 -0.42
CA PRO A 128 -22.14 15.07 -1.68
C PRO A 128 -23.62 15.11 -2.02
N VAL A 129 -23.90 15.12 -3.31
CA VAL A 129 -25.28 14.95 -3.78
C VAL A 129 -25.73 13.52 -3.48
N PRO A 130 -26.83 13.33 -2.73
CA PRO A 130 -27.35 12.01 -2.41
C PRO A 130 -27.59 11.14 -3.65
N GLY A 131 -27.29 9.86 -3.56
CA GLY A 131 -27.60 8.91 -4.63
C GLY A 131 -26.71 7.67 -4.62
N LYS A 132 -27.24 6.64 -5.28
CA LYS A 132 -26.51 5.39 -5.55
C LYS A 132 -26.09 5.40 -7.01
N ARG A 133 -24.79 5.27 -7.27
CA ARG A 133 -24.22 5.39 -8.61
C ARG A 133 -23.54 4.09 -9.02
N SER A 134 -23.48 3.86 -10.33
CA SER A 134 -22.70 2.77 -10.92
C SER A 134 -21.93 3.33 -12.10
N LEU A 135 -20.67 2.99 -12.20
CA LEU A 135 -19.75 3.39 -13.26
C LEU A 135 -18.98 2.16 -13.75
N THR A 136 -18.84 2.00 -15.06
CA THR A 136 -17.81 1.14 -15.67
C THR A 136 -16.85 2.09 -16.38
N ALA A 137 -15.56 1.94 -16.11
CA ALA A 137 -14.50 2.79 -16.63
C ALA A 137 -13.34 1.95 -17.16
N GLU A 138 -12.63 2.49 -18.13
CA GLU A 138 -11.46 1.89 -18.73
C GLU A 138 -10.20 2.57 -18.19
N SER A 139 -9.22 1.75 -17.77
CA SER A 139 -7.90 2.19 -17.33
C SER A 139 -6.90 1.99 -18.46
N PRO A 140 -6.00 2.96 -18.75
CA PRO A 140 -4.96 2.75 -19.74
C PRO A 140 -4.11 1.52 -19.43
N ALA A 141 -3.86 0.71 -20.45
CA ALA A 141 -3.00 -0.47 -20.38
C ALA A 141 -2.24 -0.61 -21.70
N TYR A 142 -1.06 -1.24 -21.64
CA TYR A 142 -0.31 -1.56 -22.85
C TYR A 142 -1.00 -2.66 -23.65
N SER A 143 -0.73 -2.71 -24.96
CA SER A 143 -1.40 -3.62 -25.92
C SER A 143 -1.23 -5.11 -25.59
N ASP A 144 -0.21 -5.49 -24.85
CA ASP A 144 0.06 -6.86 -24.39
C ASP A 144 -0.46 -7.16 -22.98
N SER A 145 -1.12 -6.21 -22.31
CA SER A 145 -1.67 -6.40 -20.98
C SER A 145 -2.87 -7.36 -20.99
N PRO A 146 -3.02 -8.20 -19.95
CA PRO A 146 -4.19 -9.09 -19.83
C PRO A 146 -5.48 -8.28 -19.63
N ARG A 147 -6.59 -8.80 -20.10
CA ARG A 147 -7.92 -8.20 -19.95
C ARG A 147 -8.84 -8.99 -19.03
N GLU A 148 -8.70 -10.31 -19.03
CA GLU A 148 -9.48 -11.21 -18.18
C GLU A 148 -8.85 -11.29 -16.79
N GLN A 149 -9.68 -11.37 -15.76
CA GLN A 149 -9.24 -11.40 -14.34
C GLN A 149 -8.27 -10.26 -13.99
N ALA A 150 -8.52 -9.07 -14.50
CA ALA A 150 -7.64 -7.93 -14.36
C ALA A 150 -8.39 -6.65 -13.96
N SER A 151 -9.70 -6.74 -13.74
CA SER A 151 -10.52 -5.59 -13.33
C SER A 151 -10.50 -5.39 -11.82
N ILE A 152 -10.70 -4.13 -11.41
CA ILE A 152 -10.98 -3.75 -10.02
C ILE A 152 -12.46 -3.43 -9.88
N ILE A 153 -13.10 -3.96 -8.85
CA ILE A 153 -14.49 -3.63 -8.51
C ILE A 153 -14.51 -2.98 -7.14
N ASP A 154 -14.90 -1.71 -7.10
CA ASP A 154 -15.06 -0.95 -5.86
C ASP A 154 -16.53 -0.78 -5.50
N TYR A 155 -16.87 -1.01 -4.23
CA TYR A 155 -18.09 -0.52 -3.62
C TYR A 155 -17.73 0.49 -2.54
N ALA A 156 -18.07 1.75 -2.78
CA ALA A 156 -17.72 2.87 -1.91
C ALA A 156 -18.95 3.49 -1.26
N ILE A 157 -18.83 3.84 0.00
CA ILE A 157 -19.85 4.46 0.84
C ILE A 157 -19.32 5.79 1.35
N ASP A 158 -20.07 6.86 1.12
CA ASP A 158 -19.75 8.18 1.66
C ASP A 158 -19.95 8.24 3.17
N LEU A 159 -18.97 8.77 3.88
CA LEU A 159 -18.97 8.99 5.31
C LEU A 159 -18.94 10.48 5.70
N THR A 160 -19.13 11.38 4.72
CA THR A 160 -19.19 12.83 4.98
C THR A 160 -20.24 13.15 6.04
N GLY A 161 -19.85 13.96 7.03
CA GLY A 161 -20.70 14.28 8.19
C GLY A 161 -20.53 13.33 9.37
N SER A 162 -19.73 12.27 9.27
CA SER A 162 -19.29 11.50 10.45
C SER A 162 -18.39 12.37 11.34
N SER A 163 -18.54 12.24 12.65
CA SER A 163 -17.62 12.87 13.59
C SER A 163 -16.25 12.20 13.51
N GLN A 164 -15.20 12.90 13.93
CA GLN A 164 -13.84 12.32 13.96
C GLN A 164 -13.76 11.08 14.88
N GLU A 165 -14.55 11.04 15.96
CA GLU A 165 -14.67 9.85 16.82
C GLU A 165 -15.32 8.68 16.06
N GLU A 166 -16.36 8.94 15.27
CA GLU A 166 -16.98 7.90 14.42
C GLU A 166 -16.04 7.40 13.33
N LEU A 167 -15.17 8.27 12.77
CA LEU A 167 -14.17 7.82 11.78
C LEU A 167 -13.18 6.84 12.39
N ILE A 168 -12.76 7.05 13.64
CA ILE A 168 -11.93 6.08 14.37
C ILE A 168 -12.70 4.75 14.58
N TYR A 169 -13.99 4.80 14.86
CA TYR A 169 -14.79 3.57 14.96
C TYR A 169 -14.93 2.84 13.61
N TRP A 170 -15.03 3.59 12.51
CA TRP A 170 -15.02 3.00 11.17
C TRP A 170 -13.69 2.32 10.85
N ASP A 171 -12.59 2.92 11.23
CA ASP A 171 -11.24 2.36 11.06
C ASP A 171 -11.10 1.02 11.79
N LEU A 172 -11.42 1.00 13.09
CA LEU A 172 -11.47 -0.25 13.87
C LEU A 172 -12.47 -1.29 13.34
N PHE A 173 -13.52 -0.84 12.67
CA PHE A 173 -14.49 -1.74 12.03
C PHE A 173 -13.93 -2.32 10.74
N THR A 174 -13.10 -1.58 9.99
CA THR A 174 -12.41 -2.14 8.82
C THR A 174 -11.44 -3.23 9.21
N ASP A 175 -10.68 -3.11 10.30
CA ASP A 175 -9.80 -4.17 10.81
C ASP A 175 -10.57 -5.48 11.07
N ILE A 176 -11.78 -5.37 11.62
CA ILE A 176 -12.64 -6.54 11.87
C ILE A 176 -13.20 -7.12 10.57
N LEU A 177 -13.58 -6.29 9.61
CA LEU A 177 -14.12 -6.73 8.32
C LEU A 177 -13.05 -7.37 7.43
N ASP A 178 -11.83 -6.84 7.48
CA ASP A 178 -10.69 -7.33 6.67
C ASP A 178 -10.13 -8.65 7.19
N SER A 179 -10.45 -9.03 8.42
CA SER A 179 -10.08 -10.35 8.94
C SER A 179 -10.62 -11.48 8.04
N ASP A 180 -9.77 -12.43 7.71
CA ASP A 180 -10.11 -13.62 6.90
C ASP A 180 -11.29 -14.43 7.47
N THR A 181 -11.55 -14.34 8.77
CA THR A 181 -12.65 -15.03 9.45
C THR A 181 -13.91 -14.16 9.61
N SER A 182 -13.88 -12.96 9.08
CA SER A 182 -15.04 -12.05 9.13
C SER A 182 -16.25 -12.61 8.37
N PRO A 183 -17.45 -12.16 8.74
CA PRO A 183 -18.66 -12.50 7.97
C PRO A 183 -18.56 -12.14 6.49
N TRP A 184 -17.81 -11.09 6.13
CA TRP A 184 -17.63 -10.69 4.73
C TRP A 184 -16.80 -11.69 3.94
N HIS A 185 -15.61 -12.07 4.43
CA HIS A 185 -14.76 -13.08 3.79
C HIS A 185 -15.45 -14.44 3.71
N ARG A 186 -16.22 -14.82 4.75
CA ARG A 186 -17.03 -16.05 4.72
C ARG A 186 -18.10 -15.99 3.62
N CYS A 187 -18.90 -14.92 3.57
CA CYS A 187 -19.93 -14.76 2.53
C CYS A 187 -19.34 -14.76 1.12
N ALA A 188 -18.13 -14.21 0.94
CA ALA A 188 -17.44 -14.21 -0.34
C ALA A 188 -17.01 -15.63 -0.75
N ARG A 189 -16.40 -16.40 0.16
CA ARG A 189 -16.02 -17.80 -0.10
C ARG A 189 -17.24 -18.66 -0.44
N GLU A 190 -18.34 -18.51 0.29
CA GLU A 190 -19.59 -19.22 0.02
C GLU A 190 -20.20 -18.85 -1.36
N ALA A 191 -19.96 -17.62 -1.82
CA ALA A 191 -20.39 -17.16 -3.14
C ALA A 191 -19.41 -17.52 -4.27
N GLY A 192 -18.29 -18.18 -3.96
CA GLY A 192 -17.27 -18.59 -4.93
C GLY A 192 -16.32 -17.46 -5.35
N ILE A 193 -16.23 -16.37 -4.59
CA ILE A 193 -15.23 -15.33 -4.81
C ILE A 193 -13.93 -15.76 -4.13
N ASN A 194 -12.89 -15.95 -4.95
CA ASN A 194 -11.55 -16.35 -4.53
C ASN A 194 -10.49 -15.28 -4.80
N ASN A 195 -10.91 -14.10 -5.26
CA ASN A 195 -10.05 -12.96 -5.57
C ASN A 195 -9.52 -12.30 -4.29
N VAL A 196 -8.50 -11.48 -4.43
CA VAL A 196 -8.03 -10.60 -3.35
C VAL A 196 -9.11 -9.57 -3.05
N MET A 197 -9.48 -9.45 -1.79
CA MET A 197 -10.49 -8.51 -1.30
C MET A 197 -9.86 -7.63 -0.21
N GLU A 198 -10.21 -6.36 -0.24
CA GLU A 198 -9.70 -5.35 0.69
C GLU A 198 -10.87 -4.49 1.19
N VAL A 199 -10.84 -4.11 2.46
CA VAL A 199 -11.74 -3.08 2.99
C VAL A 199 -10.91 -2.04 3.74
N TYR A 200 -11.11 -0.78 3.43
CA TYR A 200 -10.35 0.29 4.04
C TYR A 200 -11.14 1.59 4.12
N LEU A 201 -10.67 2.47 5.00
CA LEU A 201 -11.19 3.80 5.17
C LEU A 201 -10.31 4.79 4.40
N ASP A 202 -10.87 5.43 3.38
CA ASP A 202 -10.19 6.50 2.64
C ASP A 202 -10.40 7.83 3.36
N LEU A 203 -9.34 8.29 4.03
CA LEU A 203 -9.29 9.55 4.77
C LEU A 203 -8.40 10.61 4.11
N LEU A 204 -7.70 10.27 3.03
CA LEU A 204 -6.80 11.19 2.33
C LEU A 204 -7.56 12.30 1.61
N LEU A 205 -8.77 12.01 1.17
CA LEU A 205 -9.64 12.99 0.55
C LEU A 205 -10.38 13.82 1.61
N PRO A 206 -10.77 15.07 1.29
CA PRO A 206 -11.57 15.88 2.20
C PRO A 206 -12.89 15.25 2.61
N ALA A 207 -13.48 14.42 1.74
CA ALA A 207 -14.68 13.63 2.02
C ALA A 207 -14.30 12.18 2.32
N PRO A 208 -14.44 11.69 3.57
CA PRO A 208 -14.08 10.33 3.94
C PRO A 208 -15.03 9.31 3.32
N SER A 209 -14.50 8.13 2.97
CA SER A 209 -15.31 7.03 2.44
C SER A 209 -14.86 5.66 2.97
N LEU A 210 -15.82 4.77 3.17
CA LEU A 210 -15.56 3.35 3.38
C LEU A 210 -15.54 2.66 2.02
N ARG A 211 -14.47 1.91 1.73
CA ARG A 211 -14.30 1.24 0.44
C ARG A 211 -14.12 -0.26 0.64
N PHE A 212 -14.86 -1.03 -0.16
CA PHE A 212 -14.68 -2.46 -0.37
C PHE A 212 -14.16 -2.66 -1.78
N ARG A 213 -13.06 -3.37 -1.93
CA ARG A 213 -12.38 -3.60 -3.21
C ARG A 213 -12.22 -5.08 -3.50
N LEU A 214 -12.54 -5.46 -4.72
CA LEU A 214 -12.18 -6.76 -5.29
C LEU A 214 -11.12 -6.51 -6.37
N ARG A 215 -9.98 -7.16 -6.25
CA ARG A 215 -8.89 -7.10 -7.24
C ARG A 215 -8.90 -8.32 -8.15
N ASN A 216 -8.35 -8.17 -9.33
CA ASN A 216 -8.22 -9.24 -10.32
C ASN A 216 -9.56 -9.90 -10.63
N GLY A 217 -10.62 -9.11 -10.71
CA GLY A 217 -11.96 -9.56 -10.98
C GLY A 217 -12.36 -9.40 -12.44
N ASP A 218 -13.57 -9.86 -12.74
CA ASP A 218 -14.28 -9.63 -13.99
C ASP A 218 -15.58 -8.87 -13.72
N GLU A 219 -16.08 -8.10 -14.68
CA GLU A 219 -17.28 -7.28 -14.53
C GLU A 219 -18.50 -8.09 -14.06
N GLU A 220 -18.60 -9.36 -14.48
CA GLU A 220 -19.68 -10.27 -14.11
C GLU A 220 -19.74 -10.55 -12.61
N GLN A 221 -18.65 -10.40 -11.87
CA GLN A 221 -18.59 -10.61 -10.43
C GLN A 221 -19.22 -9.46 -9.64
N LYS A 222 -19.44 -8.28 -10.24
CA LYS A 222 -19.94 -7.07 -9.59
C LYS A 222 -21.17 -7.31 -8.70
N GLU A 223 -22.20 -7.95 -9.25
CA GLU A 223 -23.45 -8.18 -8.52
C GLU A 223 -23.27 -9.17 -7.36
N THR A 224 -22.42 -10.18 -7.55
CA THR A 224 -22.11 -11.15 -6.51
C THR A 224 -21.31 -10.50 -5.39
N PHE A 225 -20.28 -9.74 -5.73
CA PHE A 225 -19.47 -8.98 -4.77
C PHE A 225 -20.33 -8.03 -3.91
N CYS A 226 -21.17 -7.21 -4.53
CA CYS A 226 -22.08 -6.34 -3.78
C CYS A 226 -23.04 -7.11 -2.85
N ARG A 227 -23.51 -8.31 -3.26
CA ARG A 227 -24.37 -9.15 -2.40
C ARG A 227 -23.62 -9.70 -1.19
N THR A 228 -22.35 -10.09 -1.33
CA THR A 228 -21.55 -10.57 -0.19
C THR A 228 -21.38 -9.49 0.87
N ILE A 229 -21.08 -8.25 0.45
CA ILE A 229 -21.01 -7.10 1.35
C ILE A 229 -22.33 -6.88 2.07
N GLN A 230 -23.44 -6.87 1.34
CA GLN A 230 -24.76 -6.68 1.93
C GLN A 230 -25.10 -7.78 2.93
N SER A 231 -24.83 -9.05 2.59
CA SER A 231 -25.10 -10.21 3.46
C SER A 231 -24.28 -10.13 4.74
N ALA A 232 -22.99 -9.82 4.65
CA ALA A 232 -22.11 -9.66 5.81
C ALA A 232 -22.57 -8.51 6.72
N LEU A 233 -22.85 -7.36 6.15
CA LEU A 233 -23.33 -6.21 6.91
C LEU A 233 -24.71 -6.48 7.56
N GLN A 234 -25.61 -7.23 6.91
CA GLN A 234 -26.89 -7.66 7.50
C GLN A 234 -26.67 -8.56 8.72
N GLU A 235 -25.76 -9.52 8.61
CA GLU A 235 -25.41 -10.40 9.71
C GLU A 235 -24.83 -9.63 10.90
N ILE A 236 -23.84 -8.76 10.66
CA ILE A 236 -23.22 -7.95 11.70
C ILE A 236 -24.22 -6.99 12.34
N SER A 237 -25.08 -6.37 11.53
CA SER A 237 -26.13 -5.48 12.03
C SER A 237 -27.10 -6.19 12.97
N ALA A 238 -27.45 -7.43 12.69
CA ALA A 238 -28.35 -8.23 13.51
C ALA A 238 -27.67 -8.82 14.74
N ASN A 239 -26.53 -9.48 14.55
CA ASN A 239 -25.90 -10.34 15.54
C ASN A 239 -24.64 -9.73 16.19
N GLY A 240 -23.98 -8.76 15.54
CA GLY A 240 -22.61 -8.34 15.86
C GLY A 240 -21.59 -9.33 15.28
N VAL A 241 -20.42 -9.38 15.86
CA VAL A 241 -19.35 -10.32 15.52
C VAL A 241 -19.07 -11.28 16.68
N THR A 242 -18.42 -12.41 16.41
CA THR A 242 -18.07 -13.36 17.46
C THR A 242 -17.06 -12.75 18.43
N PRO A 243 -17.06 -13.17 19.72
CA PRO A 243 -16.08 -12.68 20.68
C PRO A 243 -14.64 -12.99 20.26
N GLU A 244 -14.41 -14.13 19.62
CA GLU A 244 -13.11 -14.59 19.16
C GLU A 244 -12.55 -13.66 18.07
N LEU A 245 -13.34 -13.39 17.02
CA LEU A 245 -12.96 -12.45 15.95
C LEU A 245 -12.69 -11.05 16.51
N TYR A 246 -13.57 -10.56 17.40
CA TYR A 246 -13.38 -9.26 18.02
C TYR A 246 -12.10 -9.17 18.84
N GLN A 247 -11.79 -10.19 19.62
CA GLN A 247 -10.60 -10.23 20.46
C GLN A 247 -9.32 -10.32 19.63
N ALA A 248 -9.31 -11.15 18.58
CA ALA A 248 -8.18 -11.27 17.67
C ALA A 248 -7.88 -9.93 16.99
N ALA A 249 -8.86 -9.27 16.38
CA ALA A 249 -8.69 -7.98 15.73
C ALA A 249 -8.21 -6.89 16.71
N MET A 250 -8.77 -6.82 17.91
CA MET A 250 -8.33 -5.83 18.92
C MET A 250 -6.93 -6.11 19.46
N LYS A 251 -6.49 -7.36 19.50
CA LYS A 251 -5.15 -7.74 19.93
C LYS A 251 -4.13 -7.37 18.85
N GLU A 252 -4.43 -7.66 17.60
CA GLU A 252 -3.64 -7.27 16.45
C GLU A 252 -3.48 -5.74 16.36
N ASN A 253 -4.57 -4.99 16.47
CA ASN A 253 -4.54 -3.52 16.47
C ASN A 253 -3.63 -2.96 17.57
N ARG A 254 -3.68 -3.50 18.80
CA ARG A 254 -2.79 -3.08 19.89
C ARG A 254 -1.33 -3.41 19.61
N LEU A 255 -1.06 -4.54 18.99
CA LEU A 255 0.29 -4.96 18.64
C LEU A 255 0.86 -4.07 17.53
N SER A 256 0.05 -3.80 16.51
CA SER A 256 0.38 -2.87 15.43
C SER A 256 0.67 -1.45 15.94
N ASP A 257 -0.17 -0.94 16.84
CA ASP A 257 0.06 0.36 17.51
C ASP A 257 1.40 0.39 18.27
N ALA A 258 1.72 -0.69 18.99
CA ALA A 258 2.97 -0.77 19.75
C ALA A 258 4.19 -0.83 18.81
N LEU A 259 4.13 -1.57 17.71
CA LEU A 259 5.20 -1.67 16.73
C LEU A 259 5.38 -0.35 15.95
N THR A 260 4.30 0.32 15.60
CA THR A 260 4.34 1.62 14.92
C THR A 260 5.07 2.67 15.76
N ARG A 261 4.91 2.64 17.10
CA ARG A 261 5.61 3.55 18.02
C ARG A 261 7.11 3.32 18.08
N GLU A 262 7.59 2.14 17.74
CA GLU A 262 9.01 1.77 17.69
C GLU A 262 9.62 1.93 16.28
N GLY A 263 8.79 2.23 15.29
CA GLY A 263 9.22 2.40 13.90
C GLY A 263 10.11 3.63 13.69
N SER A 264 11.06 3.52 12.76
CA SER A 264 11.96 4.61 12.38
C SER A 264 11.23 5.84 11.78
N HIS A 265 10.00 5.65 11.33
CA HIS A 265 9.15 6.68 10.72
C HIS A 265 8.12 7.28 11.69
N LEU A 266 8.21 7.02 12.99
CA LEU A 266 7.22 7.47 13.97
C LEU A 266 6.92 8.96 13.86
N GLY A 267 7.94 9.83 13.75
CA GLY A 267 7.75 11.28 13.62
C GLY A 267 6.99 11.66 12.34
N PHE A 268 7.21 10.97 11.25
CA PHE A 268 6.47 11.15 10.00
C PHE A 268 5.00 10.76 10.19
N ASN A 269 4.72 9.57 10.69
CA ASN A 269 3.37 9.06 10.91
C ASN A 269 2.56 9.98 11.86
N ILE A 270 3.19 10.42 12.96
CA ILE A 270 2.56 11.39 13.88
C ILE A 270 2.24 12.70 13.16
N SER A 271 3.16 13.21 12.35
CA SER A 271 2.98 14.47 11.63
C SER A 271 1.87 14.38 10.58
N GLU A 272 1.78 13.27 9.89
CA GLU A 272 0.75 12.98 8.88
C GLU A 272 -0.64 12.95 9.52
N GLU A 273 -0.82 12.19 10.59
CA GLU A 273 -2.10 12.10 11.30
C GLU A 273 -2.56 13.44 11.90
N ILE A 274 -1.65 14.19 12.51
CA ILE A 274 -1.95 15.54 13.02
C ILE A 274 -2.29 16.47 11.85
N GLY A 275 -1.54 16.41 10.74
CA GLY A 275 -1.76 17.23 9.55
C GLY A 275 -3.12 16.96 8.91
N ARG A 276 -3.46 15.69 8.72
CA ARG A 276 -4.76 15.24 8.20
C ARG A 276 -5.91 15.75 9.10
N TYR A 277 -5.82 15.50 10.39
CA TYR A 277 -6.84 15.92 11.35
C TYR A 277 -6.99 17.45 11.41
N TRP A 278 -5.86 18.18 11.41
CA TRP A 278 -5.86 19.64 11.36
C TRP A 278 -6.49 20.19 10.08
N SER A 279 -6.19 19.58 8.93
CA SER A 279 -6.74 20.03 7.64
C SER A 279 -8.27 19.92 7.59
N GLN A 280 -8.86 19.00 8.35
CA GLN A 280 -10.30 18.77 8.41
C GLN A 280 -10.99 19.56 9.54
N THR A 281 -10.30 19.81 10.66
CA THR A 281 -10.93 20.31 11.89
C THR A 281 -10.35 21.62 12.40
N GLY A 282 -9.16 21.99 11.97
CA GLY A 282 -8.36 23.09 12.56
C GLY A 282 -7.75 22.78 13.93
N LYS A 283 -7.82 21.52 14.39
CA LYS A 283 -7.32 21.06 15.69
C LYS A 283 -6.11 20.15 15.53
N THR A 284 -5.35 19.95 16.62
CA THR A 284 -4.13 19.15 16.66
C THR A 284 -4.12 18.07 17.74
N ASP A 285 -5.25 17.84 18.41
CA ASP A 285 -5.40 16.90 19.54
C ASP A 285 -5.83 15.49 19.10
N TYR A 286 -5.46 15.08 17.88
CA TYR A 286 -5.87 13.80 17.30
C TYR A 286 -5.58 12.58 18.19
N PHE A 287 -4.37 12.47 18.74
CA PHE A 287 -3.99 11.30 19.54
C PHE A 287 -4.76 11.19 20.87
N GLN A 288 -5.16 12.30 21.47
CA GLN A 288 -6.03 12.30 22.66
C GLN A 288 -7.43 11.82 22.29
N LEU A 289 -7.93 12.23 21.13
CA LEU A 289 -9.20 11.75 20.58
C LEU A 289 -9.13 10.26 20.28
N TYR A 290 -8.10 9.81 19.56
CA TYR A 290 -7.86 8.42 19.17
C TYR A 290 -7.82 7.50 20.41
N GLU A 291 -7.01 7.85 21.42
CA GLU A 291 -6.92 7.08 22.65
C GLU A 291 -8.28 6.98 23.39
N THR A 292 -9.03 8.06 23.40
CA THR A 292 -10.35 8.09 24.06
C THR A 292 -11.36 7.24 23.30
N ALA A 293 -11.41 7.37 21.96
CA ALA A 293 -12.31 6.64 21.08
C ALA A 293 -12.00 5.13 21.10
N SER A 294 -10.74 4.76 20.98
CA SER A 294 -10.30 3.35 21.00
C SER A 294 -10.62 2.67 22.33
N ARG A 295 -10.42 3.37 23.46
CA ARG A 295 -10.84 2.86 24.79
C ARG A 295 -12.34 2.65 24.87
N ARG A 296 -13.15 3.58 24.37
CA ARG A 296 -14.62 3.43 24.35
C ARG A 296 -15.04 2.26 23.47
N PHE A 297 -14.45 2.13 22.30
CA PHE A 297 -14.71 1.01 21.42
C PHE A 297 -14.37 -0.32 22.08
N ALA A 298 -13.25 -0.41 22.82
CA ALA A 298 -12.81 -1.62 23.48
C ALA A 298 -13.65 -2.01 24.71
N HIS A 299 -14.22 -1.04 25.44
CA HIS A 299 -14.83 -1.29 26.75
C HIS A 299 -16.33 -1.00 26.82
N ASP A 300 -16.85 -0.04 26.06
CA ASP A 300 -18.20 0.47 26.19
C ASP A 300 -19.12 0.04 25.03
N ASN A 301 -19.70 -1.16 25.10
CA ASN A 301 -20.69 -1.61 24.11
C ASN A 301 -20.17 -1.77 22.67
N SER A 302 -18.97 -2.28 22.47
CA SER A 302 -18.40 -2.53 21.14
C SER A 302 -19.39 -3.17 20.16
N GLN A 303 -20.13 -4.20 20.59
CA GLN A 303 -21.13 -4.87 19.76
C GLN A 303 -22.27 -3.93 19.30
N SER A 304 -22.66 -2.98 20.15
CA SER A 304 -23.67 -1.98 19.76
C SER A 304 -23.14 -0.99 18.74
N ILE A 305 -21.86 -0.59 18.87
CA ILE A 305 -21.18 0.28 17.90
C ILE A 305 -21.07 -0.46 16.56
N LEU A 306 -20.59 -1.70 16.54
CA LEU A 306 -20.47 -2.51 15.32
C LEU A 306 -21.81 -2.69 14.60
N LYS A 307 -22.88 -3.01 15.34
CA LYS A 307 -24.24 -3.10 14.77
C LYS A 307 -24.73 -1.78 14.18
N MET A 308 -24.42 -0.66 14.84
CA MET A 308 -24.79 0.67 14.34
C MET A 308 -24.03 0.99 13.04
N LEU A 309 -22.72 0.75 12.99
CA LEU A 309 -21.89 1.01 11.79
C LEU A 309 -22.36 0.13 10.63
N ALA A 310 -22.56 -1.17 10.85
CA ALA A 310 -23.08 -2.08 9.83
C ALA A 310 -24.47 -1.63 9.32
N SER A 311 -25.36 -1.18 10.22
CA SER A 311 -26.68 -0.67 9.82
C SER A 311 -26.59 0.59 8.96
N ARG A 312 -25.64 1.48 9.25
CA ARG A 312 -25.39 2.68 8.42
C ARG A 312 -24.84 2.30 7.05
N ALA A 313 -23.90 1.35 7.01
CA ALA A 313 -23.33 0.86 5.75
C ALA A 313 -24.34 0.13 4.85
N LEU A 314 -25.36 -0.51 5.42
CA LEU A 314 -26.46 -1.14 4.67
C LEU A 314 -27.38 -0.15 3.97
N ALA A 315 -27.56 1.02 4.52
CA ALA A 315 -28.48 2.04 4.00
C ALA A 315 -27.77 3.39 3.77
N PRO A 316 -26.69 3.41 2.96
CA PRO A 316 -25.95 4.64 2.72
C PRO A 316 -26.81 5.64 1.94
N VAL A 317 -26.69 6.92 2.29
CA VAL A 317 -27.32 8.02 1.57
C VAL A 317 -26.65 8.22 0.20
N THR A 318 -25.34 8.07 0.18
CA THR A 318 -24.52 8.18 -1.03
C THR A 318 -23.57 6.98 -1.12
N SER A 319 -23.56 6.32 -2.26
CA SER A 319 -22.65 5.21 -2.56
C SER A 319 -22.37 5.10 -4.04
N ALA A 320 -21.27 4.43 -4.39
CA ALA A 320 -20.91 4.13 -5.76
C ALA A 320 -20.43 2.69 -5.89
N VAL A 321 -20.78 2.04 -7.01
CA VAL A 321 -20.16 0.80 -7.47
C VAL A 321 -19.41 1.11 -8.75
N VAL A 322 -18.12 0.86 -8.77
CA VAL A 322 -17.25 1.17 -9.90
C VAL A 322 -16.54 -0.10 -10.36
N VAL A 323 -16.57 -0.37 -11.65
CA VAL A 323 -15.77 -1.40 -12.29
C VAL A 323 -14.73 -0.67 -13.14
N THR A 324 -13.46 -0.91 -12.84
CA THR A 324 -12.33 -0.39 -13.60
C THR A 324 -11.65 -1.54 -14.31
N SER A 325 -11.66 -1.53 -15.64
CA SER A 325 -11.09 -2.61 -16.45
C SER A 325 -9.90 -2.09 -17.27
N PRO A 326 -8.84 -2.88 -17.48
CA PRO A 326 -7.75 -2.48 -18.35
C PRO A 326 -8.23 -2.36 -19.80
N CYS A 327 -7.79 -1.34 -20.52
CA CYS A 327 -8.02 -1.12 -21.94
C CYS A 327 -6.70 -1.28 -22.70
N PRO A 328 -6.34 -2.48 -23.18
CA PRO A 328 -5.10 -2.72 -23.90
C PRO A 328 -4.97 -1.85 -25.14
N GLY A 329 -3.81 -1.19 -25.30
CA GLY A 329 -3.52 -0.26 -26.39
C GLY A 329 -3.81 1.21 -26.06
N MET A 330 -4.58 1.51 -25.01
CA MET A 330 -4.92 2.88 -24.64
C MET A 330 -3.71 3.67 -24.14
N ALA A 331 -2.71 3.00 -23.53
CA ALA A 331 -1.51 3.67 -23.08
C ALA A 331 -0.70 4.23 -24.27
N GLU A 332 -0.53 3.44 -25.31
CA GLU A 332 0.13 3.84 -26.55
C GLU A 332 -0.65 4.96 -27.26
N GLU A 333 -1.97 4.89 -27.29
CA GLU A 333 -2.82 5.94 -27.88
C GLU A 333 -2.64 7.28 -27.16
N LEU A 334 -2.57 7.30 -25.83
CA LEU A 334 -2.33 8.50 -25.04
C LEU A 334 -0.92 9.07 -25.25
N GLU A 335 0.10 8.22 -25.40
CA GLU A 335 1.45 8.66 -25.78
C GLU A 335 1.45 9.30 -27.19
N GLU A 336 0.79 8.69 -28.17
CA GLU A 336 0.66 9.23 -29.52
C GLU A 336 -0.09 10.57 -29.53
N GLU A 337 -1.16 10.69 -28.75
CA GLU A 337 -1.89 11.95 -28.58
C GLU A 337 -1.02 13.06 -27.99
N LYS A 338 -0.19 12.73 -26.99
CA LYS A 338 0.75 13.68 -26.39
C LYS A 338 1.78 14.15 -27.42
N GLU A 339 2.35 13.21 -28.16
CA GLU A 339 3.28 13.57 -29.25
C GLU A 339 2.65 14.45 -30.32
N GLN A 340 1.41 14.13 -30.71
CA GLN A 340 0.69 14.92 -31.70
C GLN A 340 0.39 16.33 -31.19
N TYR A 341 -0.02 16.47 -29.93
CA TYR A 341 -0.22 17.76 -29.28
C TYR A 341 1.06 18.61 -29.29
N LEU A 342 2.22 18.03 -29.01
CA LEU A 342 3.50 18.73 -29.03
C LEU A 342 3.87 19.17 -30.46
N LYS A 343 3.64 18.34 -31.47
CA LYS A 343 3.88 18.67 -32.90
C LYS A 343 2.99 19.84 -33.36
N GLU A 344 1.71 19.81 -33.01
CA GLU A 344 0.74 20.87 -33.33
C GLU A 344 1.08 22.17 -32.59
N THR A 345 1.45 22.08 -31.32
CA THR A 345 1.87 23.23 -30.51
C THR A 345 3.10 23.90 -31.13
N LEU A 346 4.13 23.12 -31.48
CA LEU A 346 5.31 23.65 -32.18
C LEU A 346 4.96 24.29 -33.52
N ALA A 347 4.10 23.66 -34.32
CA ALA A 347 3.69 24.17 -35.61
C ALA A 347 2.95 25.51 -35.50
N SER A 348 2.18 25.72 -34.45
CA SER A 348 1.45 26.96 -34.17
C SER A 348 2.34 28.11 -33.68
N MET A 349 3.54 27.79 -33.15
CA MET A 349 4.45 28.80 -32.62
C MET A 349 5.10 29.66 -33.73
N SER A 350 5.13 30.97 -33.52
CA SER A 350 5.93 31.86 -34.37
C SER A 350 7.43 31.61 -34.19
N MET A 351 8.24 31.98 -35.20
CA MET A 351 9.71 31.85 -35.10
C MET A 351 10.27 32.64 -33.92
N ASP A 352 9.73 33.82 -33.60
CA ASP A 352 10.15 34.58 -32.41
C ASP A 352 9.77 33.86 -31.11
N GLY A 353 8.63 33.17 -31.08
CA GLY A 353 8.21 32.32 -29.95
C GLY A 353 9.15 31.17 -29.75
N ARG A 354 9.51 30.45 -30.83
CA ARG A 354 10.48 29.33 -30.77
C ARG A 354 11.85 29.79 -30.31
N GLN A 355 12.35 30.92 -30.81
CA GLN A 355 13.64 31.48 -30.41
C GLN A 355 13.65 31.89 -28.93
N ARG A 356 12.55 32.45 -28.42
CA ARG A 356 12.41 32.76 -26.97
C ARG A 356 12.46 31.48 -26.14
N LEU A 357 11.66 30.48 -26.51
CA LEU A 357 11.62 29.23 -25.80
C LEU A 357 12.98 28.51 -25.79
N CYS A 358 13.73 28.54 -26.90
CA CYS A 358 15.10 28.02 -26.94
C CYS A 358 16.03 28.74 -25.96
N LYS A 359 15.92 30.07 -25.83
CA LYS A 359 16.71 30.84 -24.87
C LYS A 359 16.32 30.51 -23.42
N ASP A 360 15.02 30.38 -23.15
CA ASP A 360 14.51 30.05 -21.83
C ASP A 360 14.92 28.63 -21.43
N THR A 361 14.86 27.67 -22.36
CA THR A 361 15.35 26.30 -22.16
C THR A 361 16.84 26.29 -21.84
N ALA A 362 17.65 27.01 -22.62
CA ALA A 362 19.10 27.10 -22.38
C ALA A 362 19.42 27.76 -21.04
N ALA A 363 18.71 28.83 -20.69
CA ALA A 363 18.86 29.52 -19.41
C ALA A 363 18.47 28.63 -18.22
N PHE A 364 17.38 27.88 -18.35
CA PHE A 364 16.97 26.91 -17.34
C PHE A 364 18.02 25.81 -17.15
N ARG A 365 18.51 25.20 -18.23
CA ARG A 365 19.53 24.15 -18.17
C ARG A 365 20.83 24.66 -17.56
N GLN A 366 21.25 25.86 -17.93
CA GLN A 366 22.41 26.50 -17.31
C GLN A 366 22.19 26.69 -15.81
N TRP A 367 21.04 27.21 -15.39
CA TRP A 367 20.69 27.38 -13.98
C TRP A 367 20.61 26.02 -13.26
N ASN A 368 20.01 25.00 -13.87
CA ASN A 368 19.86 23.67 -13.27
C ASN A 368 21.17 22.90 -13.12
N SER A 369 22.16 23.19 -13.99
CA SER A 369 23.50 22.61 -13.95
C SER A 369 24.48 23.40 -13.12
N MET A 370 24.08 24.55 -12.54
CA MET A 370 24.98 25.34 -11.69
C MET A 370 25.34 24.54 -10.44
N ASP A 371 26.62 24.50 -10.15
CA ASP A 371 27.09 24.12 -8.83
C ASP A 371 26.69 25.22 -7.86
N TRP A 372 25.68 24.94 -7.02
CA TRP A 372 25.17 25.90 -6.03
C TRP A 372 26.15 26.13 -4.86
N GLY A 373 27.38 25.66 -5.02
CA GLY A 373 28.48 25.89 -4.07
C GLY A 373 28.28 25.10 -2.80
N ASN A 374 28.87 25.63 -1.77
CA ASN A 374 29.07 25.00 -0.48
C ASN A 374 27.94 24.05 -0.03
N MET A 375 28.22 22.75 -0.14
CA MET A 375 27.36 21.67 0.39
C MET A 375 27.70 21.38 1.87
N ASP A 376 28.19 22.37 2.61
CA ASP A 376 28.61 22.23 4.02
C ASP A 376 27.47 21.82 4.95
N PHE A 377 26.22 21.93 4.49
CA PHE A 377 25.08 21.38 5.21
C PHE A 377 24.91 19.87 5.09
N LEU A 378 25.63 19.23 4.16
CA LEU A 378 25.61 17.78 4.04
C LEU A 378 26.43 17.14 5.17
N ILE A 379 25.89 16.09 5.74
CA ILE A 379 26.61 15.26 6.70
C ILE A 379 27.73 14.52 5.96
N HIS A 380 28.97 14.74 6.37
CA HIS A 380 30.12 14.00 5.86
C HIS A 380 30.34 12.71 6.67
N PRO A 381 31.01 11.68 6.11
CA PRO A 381 31.31 10.45 6.85
C PRO A 381 32.05 10.69 8.19
N LYS A 382 32.85 11.76 8.28
CA LYS A 382 33.55 12.18 9.51
C LYS A 382 32.63 12.72 10.60
N ASP A 383 31.42 13.20 10.23
CA ASP A 383 30.46 13.81 11.12
C ASP A 383 29.45 12.76 11.67
N LEU A 384 29.49 11.55 11.09
CA LEU A 384 28.68 10.43 11.58
C LEU A 384 29.21 9.97 12.94
N PRO A 385 28.32 9.74 13.91
CA PRO A 385 28.73 9.13 15.16
C PRO A 385 29.29 7.73 14.89
N SER A 386 30.20 7.30 15.76
CA SER A 386 30.65 5.89 15.71
C SER A 386 29.42 4.98 15.78
N PRO A 387 29.38 3.89 15.01
CA PRO A 387 28.28 2.94 15.08
C PRO A 387 28.04 2.53 16.54
N ALA A 388 26.79 2.52 16.96
CA ALA A 388 26.44 1.99 18.27
C ALA A 388 26.97 0.56 18.38
N PRO A 389 27.41 0.12 19.56
CA PRO A 389 27.77 -1.30 19.76
C PRO A 389 26.61 -2.17 19.29
N GLY A 390 26.91 -3.17 18.46
CA GLY A 390 25.89 -4.12 18.03
C GLY A 390 25.16 -4.74 19.21
N ALA A 391 23.93 -5.16 19.00
CA ALA A 391 23.15 -5.83 20.03
C ALA A 391 23.93 -7.03 20.62
N SER A 392 24.01 -7.08 21.95
CA SER A 392 24.62 -8.22 22.61
C SER A 392 23.60 -9.35 22.74
N PHE A 393 23.85 -10.45 22.05
CA PHE A 393 23.02 -11.64 22.12
C PHE A 393 23.46 -12.59 23.24
N ARG A 394 22.51 -13.10 23.97
CA ARG A 394 22.72 -14.26 24.89
C ARG A 394 22.52 -15.55 24.09
N LYS A 395 23.58 -16.32 23.93
CA LYS A 395 23.52 -17.64 23.29
C LYS A 395 23.12 -18.70 24.31
N LYS A 396 22.18 -19.57 23.93
CA LYS A 396 21.78 -20.75 24.69
C LYS A 396 21.59 -21.94 23.73
N GLU A 397 22.03 -23.11 24.15
CA GLU A 397 21.93 -24.35 23.37
C GLU A 397 20.88 -25.28 23.98
N PHE A 398 20.02 -25.83 23.11
CA PHE A 398 18.96 -26.79 23.46
C PHE A 398 19.07 -27.98 22.50
N GLY A 399 19.85 -28.99 22.89
CA GLY A 399 20.14 -30.14 22.03
C GLY A 399 20.86 -29.70 20.74
N THR A 400 20.24 -29.91 19.61
CA THR A 400 20.74 -29.48 18.28
C THR A 400 20.41 -28.04 17.91
N MET A 401 19.51 -27.40 18.66
CA MET A 401 19.05 -26.03 18.39
C MET A 401 19.88 -25.01 19.19
N THR A 402 20.26 -23.93 18.55
CA THR A 402 20.88 -22.77 19.19
C THR A 402 19.92 -21.59 19.20
N SER A 403 19.71 -20.98 20.35
CA SER A 403 18.91 -19.76 20.51
C SER A 403 19.81 -18.56 20.78
N TYR A 404 19.49 -17.44 20.17
CA TYR A 404 20.09 -16.13 20.42
C TYR A 404 19.00 -15.18 20.88
N THR A 405 19.19 -14.54 22.02
CA THR A 405 18.23 -13.57 22.59
C THR A 405 18.90 -12.25 22.86
N ALA A 406 18.26 -11.17 22.47
CA ALA A 406 18.64 -9.80 22.82
C ALA A 406 17.43 -9.06 23.41
N PRO A 407 17.61 -8.18 24.42
CA PRO A 407 16.54 -7.31 24.85
C PRO A 407 16.20 -6.34 23.73
N ALA A 408 14.91 -6.22 23.40
CA ALA A 408 14.37 -5.13 22.60
C ALA A 408 13.86 -4.03 23.54
N GLY A 409 13.86 -2.78 23.09
CA GLY A 409 13.37 -1.65 23.90
C GLY A 409 11.85 -1.57 24.03
N VAL A 410 11.12 -2.56 23.52
CA VAL A 410 9.64 -2.59 23.45
C VAL A 410 9.10 -3.44 24.57
N ASP A 411 8.22 -2.88 25.38
CA ASP A 411 7.57 -3.62 26.47
C ASP A 411 6.51 -4.57 25.93
N ALA A 412 6.52 -5.80 26.46
CA ALA A 412 5.56 -6.87 26.19
C ALA A 412 5.52 -7.42 24.76
N VAL A 413 6.28 -6.88 23.82
CA VAL A 413 6.36 -7.38 22.43
C VAL A 413 7.68 -8.11 22.21
N GLY A 414 7.63 -9.22 21.48
CA GLY A 414 8.80 -9.98 21.01
C GLY A 414 8.82 -10.05 19.49
N SER A 415 10.03 -9.95 18.92
CA SER A 415 10.32 -10.27 17.53
C SER A 415 11.01 -11.64 17.51
N TYR A 416 10.46 -12.58 16.78
CA TYR A 416 10.91 -13.96 16.76
C TYR A 416 11.33 -14.36 15.35
N GLN A 417 12.41 -15.14 15.26
CA GLN A 417 12.86 -15.67 13.98
C GLN A 417 13.42 -17.08 14.16
N ILE A 418 12.97 -18.01 13.33
CA ILE A 418 13.47 -19.38 13.27
C ILE A 418 14.18 -19.59 11.94
N TYR A 419 15.30 -20.30 11.96
CA TYR A 419 16.09 -20.61 10.78
C TYR A 419 16.13 -22.12 10.57
N PHE A 420 15.70 -22.60 9.41
CA PHE A 420 15.77 -23.98 8.98
C PHE A 420 16.84 -24.15 7.91
N ASP A 421 17.82 -25.03 8.15
CA ASP A 421 18.92 -25.30 7.21
C ASP A 421 18.41 -26.14 6.03
N LEU A 422 18.47 -25.58 4.83
CA LEU A 422 18.03 -26.20 3.58
C LEU A 422 19.17 -26.95 2.85
N SER A 423 20.38 -27.01 3.42
CA SER A 423 21.55 -27.62 2.76
C SER A 423 21.37 -29.10 2.45
N LEU A 424 20.43 -29.77 3.13
CA LEU A 424 20.13 -31.20 2.93
C LEU A 424 19.04 -31.45 1.89
N ILE A 425 18.35 -30.40 1.42
CA ILE A 425 17.30 -30.53 0.40
C ILE A 425 17.96 -30.59 -0.99
N PRO A 426 17.64 -31.61 -1.82
CA PRO A 426 18.10 -31.66 -3.18
C PRO A 426 17.71 -30.40 -3.95
N ARG A 427 18.61 -29.90 -4.79
CA ARG A 427 18.41 -28.64 -5.52
C ARG A 427 17.16 -28.64 -6.39
N GLU A 428 16.86 -29.78 -7.01
CA GLU A 428 15.67 -29.99 -7.84
C GLU A 428 14.35 -29.95 -7.06
N GLU A 429 14.40 -30.15 -5.76
CA GLU A 429 13.24 -30.14 -4.87
C GLU A 429 12.97 -28.74 -4.26
N LEU A 430 13.93 -27.83 -4.31
CA LEU A 430 13.78 -26.48 -3.72
C LEU A 430 12.58 -25.70 -4.27
N LYS A 431 12.20 -25.89 -5.53
CA LYS A 431 11.01 -25.25 -6.13
C LYS A 431 9.69 -25.62 -5.42
N PHE A 432 9.64 -26.79 -4.75
CA PHE A 432 8.49 -27.18 -3.95
C PHE A 432 8.36 -26.38 -2.66
N LEU A 433 9.46 -25.76 -2.19
CA LEU A 433 9.39 -24.87 -1.03
C LEU A 433 8.46 -23.68 -1.27
N SER A 434 8.49 -23.10 -2.47
CA SER A 434 7.57 -22.00 -2.83
C SER A 434 6.10 -22.46 -2.82
N LEU A 435 5.82 -23.67 -3.32
CA LEU A 435 4.49 -24.25 -3.20
C LEU A 435 4.11 -24.51 -1.75
N TYR A 436 5.00 -25.09 -0.97
CA TYR A 436 4.78 -25.34 0.46
C TYR A 436 4.45 -24.05 1.21
N GLN A 437 5.22 -22.98 1.00
CA GLN A 437 4.98 -21.68 1.63
C GLN A 437 3.61 -21.09 1.26
N MET A 438 3.17 -21.24 0.00
CA MET A 438 1.83 -20.81 -0.43
C MET A 438 0.68 -21.58 0.22
N LEU A 439 0.94 -22.82 0.66
CA LEU A 439 -0.06 -23.69 1.26
C LEU A 439 -0.15 -23.55 2.79
N LEU A 440 0.87 -22.95 3.42
CA LEU A 440 0.85 -22.71 4.86
C LEU A 440 -0.34 -21.79 5.22
N THR A 441 -1.05 -22.14 6.27
CA THR A 441 -2.28 -21.46 6.75
C THR A 441 -3.49 -21.51 5.79
N GLU A 442 -3.36 -22.15 4.63
CA GLU A 442 -4.43 -22.27 3.62
C GLU A 442 -5.02 -23.70 3.53
N LEU A 443 -4.46 -24.66 4.29
CA LEU A 443 -4.95 -26.03 4.40
C LEU A 443 -5.32 -26.35 5.84
N ASP A 444 -6.34 -27.18 6.04
CA ASP A 444 -6.64 -27.73 7.37
C ASP A 444 -5.43 -28.50 7.91
N THR A 445 -5.28 -28.48 9.23
CA THR A 445 -4.33 -29.37 9.94
C THR A 445 -5.11 -30.42 10.75
N GLY A 446 -4.42 -31.39 11.29
CA GLY A 446 -5.06 -32.37 12.20
C GLY A 446 -5.65 -31.77 13.47
N ARG A 447 -5.35 -30.49 13.80
CA ARG A 447 -5.83 -29.79 15.00
C ARG A 447 -6.82 -28.67 14.68
N TYR A 448 -6.61 -27.93 13.59
CA TYR A 448 -7.31 -26.70 13.28
C TYR A 448 -7.81 -26.69 11.85
N THR A 449 -9.04 -26.22 11.65
CA THR A 449 -9.52 -25.83 10.32
C THR A 449 -8.84 -24.56 9.86
N VAL A 450 -8.83 -24.28 8.55
CA VAL A 450 -8.31 -23.01 7.97
C VAL A 450 -8.92 -21.81 8.69
N GLU A 451 -10.22 -21.81 8.95
CA GLU A 451 -10.89 -20.69 9.64
C GLU A 451 -10.35 -20.48 11.07
N GLN A 452 -10.10 -21.57 11.80
CA GLN A 452 -9.48 -21.51 13.14
C GLN A 452 -8.03 -21.04 13.04
N GLN A 453 -7.27 -21.52 12.05
CA GLN A 453 -5.89 -21.09 11.82
C GLN A 453 -5.82 -19.59 11.55
N LYS A 454 -6.68 -19.04 10.70
CA LYS A 454 -6.71 -17.60 10.39
C LYS A 454 -7.01 -16.74 11.63
N THR A 455 -7.91 -17.20 12.50
CA THR A 455 -8.15 -16.51 13.78
C THR A 455 -6.94 -16.58 14.72
N LEU A 456 -6.28 -17.74 14.81
CA LEU A 456 -5.09 -17.91 15.66
C LEU A 456 -3.85 -17.20 15.09
N GLU A 457 -3.73 -17.12 13.76
CA GLU A 457 -2.69 -16.35 13.06
C GLU A 457 -2.81 -14.87 13.43
N GLN A 458 -3.98 -14.30 13.28
CA GLN A 458 -4.27 -12.92 13.69
C GLN A 458 -4.04 -12.68 15.19
N GLU A 459 -4.30 -13.68 16.03
CA GLU A 459 -4.12 -13.56 17.48
C GLU A 459 -2.66 -13.68 17.92
N TYR A 460 -1.86 -14.56 17.29
CA TYR A 460 -0.54 -14.97 17.81
C TYR A 460 0.63 -14.70 16.88
N LEU A 461 0.43 -14.55 15.57
CA LEU A 461 1.49 -14.48 14.56
C LEU A 461 1.39 -13.19 13.72
N HIS A 462 1.58 -12.05 14.37
CA HIS A 462 1.52 -10.76 13.65
C HIS A 462 2.71 -10.61 12.70
N ASP A 463 2.44 -10.15 11.47
CA ASP A 463 3.43 -10.02 10.38
C ASP A 463 4.23 -11.31 10.16
N CYS A 464 3.57 -12.47 10.24
CA CYS A 464 4.22 -13.74 10.03
C CYS A 464 4.66 -13.90 8.57
N THR A 465 5.95 -14.10 8.37
CA THR A 465 6.51 -14.35 7.04
C THR A 465 7.32 -15.62 6.99
N PHE A 466 7.27 -16.28 5.84
CA PHE A 466 8.04 -17.45 5.50
C PHE A 466 8.95 -17.11 4.33
N ASP A 467 10.21 -16.79 4.61
CA ASP A 467 11.15 -16.25 3.64
C ASP A 467 12.35 -17.18 3.41
N GLU A 468 13.07 -16.94 2.34
CA GLU A 468 14.33 -17.59 2.04
C GLU A 468 15.50 -16.64 2.26
N LEU A 469 16.50 -17.12 2.97
CA LEU A 469 17.70 -16.38 3.27
C LEU A 469 18.94 -17.23 2.95
N TYR A 470 19.90 -16.63 2.27
CA TYR A 470 21.23 -17.20 2.15
C TYR A 470 22.15 -16.53 3.16
N LEU A 471 22.48 -17.24 4.24
CA LEU A 471 23.42 -16.75 5.23
C LEU A 471 24.83 -16.83 4.65
N ASP A 472 25.43 -15.66 4.40
CA ASP A 472 26.80 -15.59 3.93
C ASP A 472 27.75 -15.24 5.08
N SER A 473 28.78 -16.05 5.25
CA SER A 473 29.82 -15.77 6.24
C SER A 473 30.84 -14.80 5.64
N ALA A 474 31.27 -13.81 6.41
CA ALA A 474 32.30 -12.85 6.00
C ALA A 474 33.63 -13.54 5.54
N ALA A 475 33.85 -14.79 5.95
CA ALA A 475 34.97 -15.61 5.52
C ALA A 475 34.65 -16.55 4.34
N GLY A 476 33.41 -16.59 3.86
CA GLY A 476 32.96 -17.42 2.74
C GLY A 476 32.93 -18.93 3.00
N ALA A 477 33.27 -19.38 4.20
CA ALA A 477 33.46 -20.81 4.49
C ALA A 477 32.20 -21.54 4.98
N ASP A 478 31.19 -20.80 5.47
CA ASP A 478 29.99 -21.37 6.12
C ASP A 478 28.69 -20.77 5.58
N SER A 479 28.66 -20.43 4.29
CA SER A 479 27.44 -19.91 3.65
C SER A 479 26.38 -21.01 3.51
N ARG A 480 25.12 -20.73 3.92
CA ARG A 480 24.06 -21.72 3.98
C ARG A 480 22.72 -21.17 3.45
N PRO A 481 22.01 -21.97 2.65
CA PRO A 481 20.62 -21.69 2.32
C PRO A 481 19.73 -22.00 3.53
N MET A 482 18.86 -21.06 3.89
CA MET A 482 17.94 -21.17 5.01
C MET A 482 16.52 -20.85 4.57
N MET A 483 15.53 -21.50 5.13
CA MET A 483 14.19 -20.97 5.24
C MET A 483 14.07 -20.27 6.59
N THR A 484 13.49 -19.09 6.60
CA THR A 484 13.26 -18.33 7.83
C THR A 484 11.77 -18.18 8.07
N VAL A 485 11.38 -18.27 9.32
CA VAL A 485 10.03 -17.91 9.76
C VAL A 485 10.17 -16.77 10.74
N PHE A 486 9.53 -15.68 10.46
CA PHE A 486 9.57 -14.47 11.26
C PHE A 486 8.15 -14.08 11.70
N TRP A 487 7.98 -13.62 12.93
CA TRP A 487 6.73 -13.03 13.42
C TRP A 487 6.97 -12.10 14.60
N TYR A 488 6.01 -11.21 14.81
CA TYR A 488 5.85 -10.49 16.07
C TYR A 488 4.77 -11.15 16.92
N GLY A 489 4.86 -10.98 18.23
CA GLY A 489 3.85 -11.45 19.15
C GLY A 489 4.07 -10.91 20.56
N LEU A 490 3.06 -11.05 21.41
CA LEU A 490 3.22 -10.72 22.82
C LEU A 490 4.17 -11.75 23.48
N THR A 491 5.10 -11.27 24.28
CA THR A 491 6.06 -12.16 24.98
C THR A 491 5.38 -13.14 25.94
N ALA A 492 4.19 -12.79 26.44
CA ALA A 492 3.39 -13.68 27.29
C ALA A 492 2.82 -14.87 26.51
N ASP A 493 2.59 -14.72 25.21
CA ASP A 493 1.96 -15.73 24.35
C ASP A 493 2.97 -16.52 23.50
N PHE A 494 4.27 -16.39 23.79
CA PHE A 494 5.32 -17.03 22.98
C PHE A 494 5.16 -18.55 22.88
N GLY A 495 4.73 -19.19 23.96
CA GLY A 495 4.53 -20.66 23.97
C GLY A 495 3.41 -21.09 23.04
N GLU A 496 2.30 -20.39 23.09
CA GLU A 496 1.12 -20.60 22.25
C GLU A 496 1.42 -20.30 20.76
N SER A 497 2.11 -19.19 20.49
CA SER A 497 2.49 -18.81 19.13
C SER A 497 3.42 -19.84 18.48
N LEU A 498 4.41 -20.34 19.24
CA LEU A 498 5.34 -21.36 18.75
C LEU A 498 4.64 -22.71 18.52
N ASP A 499 3.77 -23.14 19.45
CA ASP A 499 3.03 -24.41 19.33
C ASP A 499 2.10 -24.38 18.11
N PHE A 500 1.41 -23.25 17.89
CA PHE A 500 0.58 -23.04 16.72
C PHE A 500 1.41 -23.00 15.41
N LEU A 501 2.52 -22.26 15.39
CA LEU A 501 3.40 -22.20 14.23
C LEU A 501 3.91 -23.58 13.81
N LEU A 502 4.33 -24.41 14.77
CA LEU A 502 4.81 -25.77 14.49
C LEU A 502 3.69 -26.70 14.00
N ASP A 503 2.45 -26.48 14.43
CA ASP A 503 1.29 -27.24 13.95
C ASP A 503 1.02 -26.94 12.48
N ILE A 504 0.94 -25.66 12.10
CA ILE A 504 0.72 -25.26 10.69
C ILE A 504 1.86 -25.72 9.77
N MET A 505 3.11 -25.67 10.24
CA MET A 505 4.27 -26.11 9.44
C MET A 505 4.33 -27.63 9.24
N GLY A 506 3.86 -28.41 10.19
CA GLY A 506 3.99 -29.87 10.15
C GLY A 506 2.70 -30.65 9.93
N GLY A 507 1.55 -29.99 10.09
CA GLY A 507 0.25 -30.67 10.17
C GLY A 507 -0.67 -30.51 8.96
N GLY A 508 -0.26 -29.84 7.89
CA GLY A 508 -1.11 -29.55 6.73
C GLY A 508 -1.65 -30.82 6.03
N GLU A 509 -2.91 -30.79 5.64
CA GLU A 509 -3.58 -31.86 4.89
C GLU A 509 -3.32 -31.71 3.38
N TYR A 510 -2.12 -32.11 2.91
CA TYR A 510 -1.64 -31.94 1.54
C TYR A 510 -2.33 -32.86 0.49
N ASP A 511 -3.28 -33.69 0.86
CA ASP A 511 -4.09 -34.51 -0.02
C ASP A 511 -5.44 -33.85 -0.41
N ASP A 512 -5.74 -32.66 0.10
CA ASP A 512 -6.89 -31.84 -0.36
C ASP A 512 -6.58 -31.12 -1.69
N ILE A 513 -6.58 -31.88 -2.78
CA ILE A 513 -6.28 -31.41 -4.12
C ILE A 513 -7.20 -30.26 -4.58
N PRO A 514 -8.53 -30.31 -4.36
CA PRO A 514 -9.40 -29.19 -4.73
C PRO A 514 -9.00 -27.85 -4.09
N THR A 515 -8.64 -27.89 -2.81
CA THR A 515 -8.21 -26.67 -2.09
C THR A 515 -6.86 -26.17 -2.60
N ILE A 516 -5.89 -27.07 -2.83
CA ILE A 516 -4.58 -26.69 -3.38
C ILE A 516 -4.74 -26.04 -4.76
N LEU A 517 -5.56 -26.62 -5.63
CA LEU A 517 -5.83 -26.03 -6.94
C LEU A 517 -6.47 -24.63 -6.83
N ARG A 518 -7.44 -24.46 -5.95
CA ARG A 518 -8.08 -23.16 -5.69
C ARG A 518 -7.08 -22.12 -5.21
N ILE A 519 -6.12 -22.48 -4.36
CA ILE A 519 -5.07 -21.58 -3.87
C ILE A 519 -4.17 -21.14 -5.04
N LEU A 520 -3.72 -22.08 -5.87
CA LEU A 520 -2.93 -21.77 -7.04
C LEU A 520 -3.67 -20.85 -8.02
N GLU A 521 -4.96 -21.09 -8.24
CA GLU A 521 -5.82 -20.28 -9.11
C GLU A 521 -6.07 -18.86 -8.54
N LYS A 522 -6.00 -18.70 -7.23
CA LYS A 522 -6.08 -17.39 -6.57
C LYS A 522 -4.83 -16.55 -6.81
N TYR A 523 -3.65 -17.14 -6.69
CA TYR A 523 -2.37 -16.38 -6.68
C TYR A 523 -1.68 -16.27 -8.05
N LEU A 524 -1.86 -17.23 -8.96
CA LEU A 524 -1.21 -17.19 -10.28
C LEU A 524 -1.56 -15.96 -11.13
N PRO A 525 -2.79 -15.42 -11.14
CA PRO A 525 -3.11 -14.19 -11.86
C PRO A 525 -2.31 -12.97 -11.40
N ASP A 526 -2.04 -12.82 -10.11
CA ASP A 526 -1.22 -11.73 -9.59
C ASP A 526 0.21 -11.77 -10.14
N TYR A 527 0.77 -12.97 -10.29
CA TYR A 527 2.06 -13.15 -10.94
C TYR A 527 2.03 -12.74 -12.43
N ASP A 528 0.97 -13.06 -13.15
CA ASP A 528 0.83 -12.68 -14.56
C ASP A 528 0.72 -11.16 -14.73
N LEU A 529 -0.02 -10.48 -13.87
CA LEU A 529 -0.19 -9.03 -13.89
C LEU A 529 1.08 -8.26 -13.51
N SER A 530 1.82 -8.74 -12.51
CA SER A 530 3.01 -8.06 -11.99
C SER A 530 4.29 -8.31 -12.81
N ARG A 531 4.28 -9.25 -13.76
CA ARG A 531 5.48 -9.66 -14.51
C ARG A 531 6.16 -8.55 -15.29
N ALA A 532 5.40 -7.66 -15.90
CA ALA A 532 5.95 -6.54 -16.66
C ALA A 532 6.70 -5.58 -15.74
N ASP A 533 6.12 -5.26 -14.60
CA ASP A 533 6.71 -4.36 -13.61
C ASP A 533 7.95 -4.97 -12.95
N MET A 534 7.95 -6.28 -12.73
CA MET A 534 9.07 -7.03 -12.15
C MET A 534 10.16 -7.41 -13.17
N ALA A 535 9.99 -7.18 -14.47
CA ALA A 535 10.92 -7.66 -15.52
C ALA A 535 12.35 -7.17 -15.28
N SER A 536 12.54 -5.95 -14.84
CA SER A 536 13.85 -5.37 -14.53
C SER A 536 14.51 -6.09 -13.36
N SER A 537 13.83 -6.24 -12.23
CA SER A 537 14.35 -6.90 -11.03
C SER A 537 14.64 -8.38 -11.25
N LEU A 538 13.77 -9.09 -11.97
CA LEU A 538 13.99 -10.49 -12.36
C LEU A 538 15.21 -10.64 -13.26
N SER A 539 15.40 -9.75 -14.24
CA SER A 539 16.56 -9.76 -15.11
C SER A 539 17.87 -9.52 -14.35
N PHE A 540 17.86 -8.58 -13.40
CA PHE A 540 18.99 -8.34 -12.50
C PHE A 540 19.30 -9.55 -11.63
N SER A 541 18.29 -10.11 -10.98
CA SER A 541 18.47 -11.29 -10.12
C SER A 541 19.04 -12.48 -10.90
N LEU A 542 18.55 -12.73 -12.12
CA LEU A 542 19.09 -13.77 -13.01
C LEU A 542 20.55 -13.51 -13.37
N ALA A 543 20.91 -12.27 -13.76
CA ALA A 543 22.26 -11.91 -14.10
C ALA A 543 23.22 -12.05 -12.91
N GLU A 544 22.83 -11.57 -11.72
CA GLU A 544 23.60 -11.72 -10.50
C GLU A 544 23.80 -13.19 -10.10
N GLY A 545 22.85 -14.06 -10.39
CA GLY A 545 22.96 -15.50 -10.13
C GLY A 545 24.11 -16.19 -10.84
N TYR A 546 24.72 -15.58 -11.87
CA TYR A 546 25.96 -16.08 -12.48
C TYR A 546 27.21 -15.80 -11.65
N ILE A 547 27.17 -14.80 -10.76
CA ILE A 547 28.30 -14.34 -9.97
C ILE A 547 28.11 -14.53 -8.46
N ARG A 548 26.87 -14.51 -7.96
CA ARG A 548 26.56 -14.59 -6.52
C ARG A 548 25.76 -15.84 -6.22
N GLN A 549 26.22 -16.64 -5.23
CA GLN A 549 25.52 -17.87 -4.82
C GLN A 549 24.15 -17.56 -4.19
N GLU A 550 24.05 -16.48 -3.42
CA GLU A 550 22.80 -15.99 -2.85
C GLU A 550 21.73 -15.77 -3.94
N CYS A 551 22.06 -15.01 -4.99
CA CYS A 551 21.12 -14.75 -6.08
C CYS A 551 20.76 -16.01 -6.86
N ARG A 552 21.73 -16.93 -7.01
CA ARG A 552 21.49 -18.25 -7.61
C ARG A 552 20.51 -19.09 -6.79
N PHE A 553 20.64 -19.06 -5.48
CA PHE A 553 19.72 -19.75 -4.57
C PHE A 553 18.32 -19.11 -4.65
N ARG A 554 18.24 -17.79 -4.52
CA ARG A 554 16.97 -17.05 -4.65
C ARG A 554 16.25 -17.35 -5.97
N ASN A 555 16.97 -17.42 -7.08
CA ASN A 555 16.40 -17.75 -8.39
C ASN A 555 15.83 -19.19 -8.50
N LEU A 556 16.19 -20.10 -7.59
CA LEU A 556 15.57 -21.43 -7.53
C LEU A 556 14.21 -21.41 -6.83
N LEU A 557 13.95 -20.39 -6.03
CA LEU A 557 12.78 -20.28 -5.18
C LEU A 557 11.81 -19.19 -5.64
N ASN A 558 12.33 -18.13 -6.26
CA ASN A 558 11.53 -17.02 -6.74
C ASN A 558 12.04 -16.55 -8.11
N SER A 559 11.57 -17.17 -9.17
CA SER A 559 11.93 -16.83 -10.56
C SER A 559 10.82 -17.19 -11.52
N GLN A 560 11.03 -16.80 -12.79
CA GLN A 560 10.16 -17.19 -13.89
C GLN A 560 9.98 -18.72 -13.99
N ASP A 561 11.02 -19.50 -13.70
CA ASP A 561 10.96 -20.96 -13.75
C ASP A 561 10.05 -21.53 -12.66
N VAL A 562 10.03 -20.93 -11.48
CA VAL A 562 9.12 -21.30 -10.38
C VAL A 562 7.68 -20.98 -10.75
N TYR A 563 7.43 -19.82 -11.34
CA TYR A 563 6.09 -19.48 -11.84
C TYR A 563 5.58 -20.52 -12.85
N TYR A 564 6.38 -20.89 -13.85
CA TYR A 564 5.99 -21.93 -14.79
C TYR A 564 5.81 -23.29 -14.13
N PHE A 565 6.63 -23.61 -13.15
CA PHE A 565 6.44 -24.83 -12.36
C PHE A 565 5.09 -24.84 -11.64
N LEU A 566 4.72 -23.75 -10.94
CA LEU A 566 3.44 -23.65 -10.26
C LEU A 566 2.24 -23.73 -11.24
N LYS A 567 2.39 -23.11 -12.41
CA LYS A 567 1.39 -23.19 -13.49
C LYS A 567 1.23 -24.62 -14.04
N ASP A 568 2.33 -25.34 -14.20
CA ASP A 568 2.32 -26.74 -14.62
C ASP A 568 1.71 -27.64 -13.54
N VAL A 569 1.97 -27.38 -12.25
CA VAL A 569 1.34 -28.06 -11.11
C VAL A 569 -0.17 -27.84 -11.17
N ALA A 570 -0.63 -26.58 -11.25
CA ALA A 570 -2.05 -26.27 -11.32
C ALA A 570 -2.74 -26.97 -12.51
N LYS A 571 -2.08 -27.00 -13.68
CA LYS A 571 -2.57 -27.72 -14.85
C LYS A 571 -2.70 -29.23 -14.60
N LYS A 572 -1.67 -29.87 -14.02
CA LYS A 572 -1.68 -31.29 -13.67
C LYS A 572 -2.80 -31.64 -12.69
N LEU A 573 -2.94 -30.84 -11.61
CA LEU A 573 -3.99 -31.04 -10.62
C LEU A 573 -5.40 -30.97 -11.23
N ARG A 574 -5.59 -30.12 -12.25
CA ARG A 574 -6.87 -29.98 -12.97
C ARG A 574 -7.14 -31.11 -13.93
N GLU A 575 -6.15 -31.52 -14.74
CA GLU A 575 -6.31 -32.49 -15.81
C GLU A 575 -6.19 -33.95 -15.33
N GLU A 576 -5.34 -34.19 -14.31
CA GLU A 576 -4.97 -35.50 -13.81
C GLU A 576 -4.96 -35.57 -12.27
N PRO A 577 -6.12 -35.38 -11.58
CA PRO A 577 -6.16 -35.29 -10.10
C PRO A 577 -5.55 -36.51 -9.39
N GLU A 578 -5.65 -37.69 -10.00
CA GLU A 578 -5.09 -38.94 -9.44
C GLU A 578 -3.55 -38.95 -9.44
N SER A 579 -2.91 -38.20 -10.36
CA SER A 579 -1.45 -38.09 -10.41
C SER A 579 -0.89 -37.08 -9.39
N ALA A 580 -1.75 -36.30 -8.75
CA ALA A 580 -1.38 -35.34 -7.74
C ALA A 580 -0.69 -35.94 -6.51
N LYS A 581 -0.89 -37.24 -6.25
CA LYS A 581 -0.20 -37.98 -5.17
C LYS A 581 1.30 -38.18 -5.43
N GLU A 582 1.77 -37.88 -6.62
CA GLU A 582 3.17 -37.95 -7.02
C GLU A 582 3.88 -36.59 -6.94
N ILE A 583 3.14 -35.54 -6.73
CA ILE A 583 3.62 -34.16 -6.52
C ILE A 583 3.74 -33.89 -5.03
#